data_3fcf7835898f7b895b9ea403185b7675
#
_entry.id   3fcf7835898f7b895b9ea403185b7675
#
_cell.length_a   1.000
_cell.length_b   1.000
_cell.length_c   1.000
_cell.angle_alpha   90.00
_cell.angle_beta   90.00
_cell.angle_gamma   90.00
#
_symmetry.space_group_name_H-M   'P 1'
#
loop_
_entity.id
_entity.type
_entity.pdbx_description
1 polymer ?
#
loop_
_entity_poly.entity_id
_entity_poly.type
_entity_poly.pdbx_seq_one_letter_code
_entity_poly.pdbx_strand_id
1 'polypeptide(L)'
;YAVIEKYALPFVQLVFEKGQQQDVFDKLSQIKAVFLETNLADFLSHIGVDEGEKEKALRLFQNSDSQLIDNFIEVVILNHRADLFYDMLIEIQHQIEKESNEFEVTVKSVQALTESQKDRLKPILEQKMGLKVRSFKQELDASLIGGFVISANNKTIDASIKRQLQLVKENLK
;
A
#
# COMPACT_ATOMS: atom_id res chain seq x y z
N TYR A 1 -6.68 -8.47 14.97
CA TYR A 1 -6.24 -8.97 13.66
C TYR A 1 -7.20 -10.00 13.05
N ALA A 2 -7.70 -10.92 13.88
CA ALA A 2 -8.67 -11.92 13.42
C ALA A 2 -9.95 -11.32 12.84
N VAL A 3 -10.43 -10.22 13.42
CA VAL A 3 -11.60 -9.49 12.91
C VAL A 3 -11.29 -8.88 11.54
N ILE A 4 -10.10 -8.29 11.37
CA ILE A 4 -9.67 -7.69 10.11
C ILE A 4 -9.65 -8.74 9.01
N GLU A 5 -9.06 -9.91 9.26
CA GLU A 5 -9.02 -11.01 8.30
C GLU A 5 -10.41 -11.52 7.94
N LYS A 6 -11.31 -11.58 8.92
CA LYS A 6 -12.68 -12.04 8.70
C LYS A 6 -13.42 -11.22 7.63
N TYR A 7 -13.12 -9.93 7.55
CA TYR A 7 -13.70 -9.04 6.54
C TYR A 7 -12.87 -9.01 5.27
N ALA A 8 -11.54 -9.00 5.40
CA ALA A 8 -10.64 -8.82 4.26
C ALA A 8 -10.57 -10.05 3.36
N LEU A 9 -10.43 -11.25 3.91
CA LEU A 9 -10.21 -12.45 3.12
C LEU A 9 -11.36 -12.80 2.18
N PRO A 10 -12.64 -12.79 2.61
CA PRO A 10 -13.75 -13.03 1.70
C PRO A 10 -13.83 -11.98 0.59
N PHE A 11 -13.52 -10.73 0.91
CA PHE A 11 -13.53 -9.65 -0.08
C PHE A 11 -12.45 -9.87 -1.14
N VAL A 12 -11.23 -10.21 -0.72
CA VAL A 12 -10.13 -10.50 -1.64
C VAL A 12 -10.49 -11.67 -2.56
N GLN A 13 -11.06 -12.72 -2.01
CA GLN A 13 -11.51 -13.87 -2.79
C GLN A 13 -12.51 -13.46 -3.86
N LEU A 14 -13.50 -12.65 -3.50
CA LEU A 14 -14.50 -12.15 -4.44
C LEU A 14 -13.86 -11.26 -5.52
N VAL A 15 -12.91 -10.42 -5.14
CA VAL A 15 -12.18 -9.54 -6.08
C VAL A 15 -11.48 -10.38 -7.15
N PHE A 16 -10.80 -11.45 -6.77
CA PHE A 16 -10.13 -12.34 -7.71
C PHE A 16 -11.11 -13.13 -8.58
N GLU A 17 -12.22 -13.59 -8.01
CA GLU A 17 -13.28 -14.25 -8.78
C GLU A 17 -13.83 -13.36 -9.90
N LYS A 18 -13.93 -12.07 -9.64
CA LYS A 18 -14.44 -11.08 -10.60
C LYS A 18 -13.35 -10.53 -11.52
N GLY A 19 -12.09 -10.90 -11.31
CA GLY A 19 -10.99 -10.40 -12.11
C GLY A 19 -10.73 -8.90 -11.94
N GLN A 20 -11.09 -8.31 -10.79
CA GLN A 20 -11.01 -6.87 -10.54
C GLN A 20 -9.88 -6.48 -9.59
N GLN A 21 -8.89 -7.35 -9.40
CA GLN A 21 -7.82 -7.12 -8.43
C GLN A 21 -7.02 -5.85 -8.72
N GLN A 22 -6.75 -5.54 -9.98
CA GLN A 22 -6.00 -4.33 -10.31
C GLN A 22 -6.83 -3.06 -10.07
N ASP A 23 -8.06 -3.06 -10.54
CA ASP A 23 -8.96 -1.91 -10.38
C ASP A 23 -9.24 -1.62 -8.90
N VAL A 24 -9.54 -2.66 -8.13
CA VAL A 24 -9.78 -2.52 -6.69
C VAL A 24 -8.53 -2.04 -5.97
N PHE A 25 -7.37 -2.62 -6.28
CA PHE A 25 -6.11 -2.20 -5.66
C PHE A 25 -5.85 -0.71 -5.90
N ASP A 26 -6.01 -0.24 -7.13
CA ASP A 26 -5.77 1.16 -7.47
C ASP A 26 -6.74 2.10 -6.76
N LYS A 27 -8.02 1.74 -6.70
CA LYS A 27 -9.03 2.55 -6.01
C LYS A 27 -8.80 2.58 -4.49
N LEU A 28 -8.39 1.45 -3.90
CA LEU A 28 -8.04 1.42 -2.49
C LEU A 28 -6.79 2.26 -2.20
N SER A 29 -5.85 2.33 -3.14
CA SER A 29 -4.69 3.23 -3.01
C SER A 29 -5.09 4.69 -2.97
N GLN A 30 -6.09 5.09 -3.75
CA GLN A 30 -6.64 6.45 -3.72
C GLN A 30 -7.29 6.76 -2.37
N ILE A 31 -8.07 5.83 -1.84
CA ILE A 31 -8.69 5.97 -0.52
C ILE A 31 -7.61 6.06 0.56
N LYS A 32 -6.60 5.20 0.49
CA LYS A 32 -5.47 5.21 1.41
C LYS A 32 -4.75 6.56 1.42
N ALA A 33 -4.57 7.17 0.25
CA ALA A 33 -3.95 8.50 0.15
C ALA A 33 -4.71 9.54 0.96
N VAL A 34 -6.05 9.51 0.94
CA VAL A 34 -6.88 10.41 1.75
C VAL A 34 -6.62 10.19 3.24
N PHE A 35 -6.54 8.94 3.68
CA PHE A 35 -6.24 8.62 5.07
C PHE A 35 -4.86 9.14 5.49
N LEU A 36 -3.86 9.04 4.61
CA LEU A 36 -2.50 9.50 4.90
C LEU A 36 -2.37 11.03 4.92
N GLU A 37 -3.21 11.73 4.18
CA GLU A 37 -3.22 13.21 4.12
C GLU A 37 -4.06 13.84 5.22
N THR A 38 -4.88 13.06 5.91
CA THR A 38 -5.80 13.52 6.94
C THR A 38 -5.65 12.67 8.20
N ASN A 39 -6.28 13.08 9.28
CA ASN A 39 -6.34 12.28 10.50
C ASN A 39 -7.58 11.38 10.53
N LEU A 40 -8.03 10.92 9.38
CA LEU A 40 -9.27 10.15 9.28
C LEU A 40 -9.20 8.82 10.02
N ALA A 41 -8.06 8.13 10.02
CA ALA A 41 -7.90 6.89 10.77
C ALA A 41 -8.10 7.10 12.28
N ASP A 42 -7.51 8.16 12.82
CA ASP A 42 -7.68 8.53 14.23
C ASP A 42 -9.14 8.92 14.53
N PHE A 43 -9.76 9.67 13.62
CA PHE A 43 -11.17 10.06 13.75
C PHE A 43 -12.08 8.83 13.84
N LEU A 44 -11.89 7.85 12.96
CA LEU A 44 -12.73 6.65 12.92
C LEU A 44 -12.49 5.72 14.11
N SER A 45 -11.31 5.75 14.71
CA SER A 45 -10.98 4.90 15.87
C SER A 45 -11.21 5.60 17.21
N HIS A 46 -11.53 6.89 17.22
CA HIS A 46 -11.66 7.65 18.45
C HIS A 46 -12.98 7.34 19.17
N ILE A 47 -12.88 6.99 20.45
CA ILE A 47 -14.03 6.61 21.27
C ILE A 47 -15.02 7.77 21.43
N GLY A 48 -14.52 9.01 21.47
CA GLY A 48 -15.34 10.21 21.65
C GLY A 48 -16.13 10.63 20.42
N VAL A 49 -15.91 10.01 19.27
CA VAL A 49 -16.63 10.30 18.04
C VAL A 49 -17.88 9.42 17.96
N ASP A 50 -19.01 10.03 17.69
CA ASP A 50 -20.29 9.32 17.55
C ASP A 50 -20.24 8.37 16.34
N GLU A 51 -20.84 7.19 16.49
CA GLU A 51 -20.87 6.16 15.42
C GLU A 51 -21.54 6.71 14.15
N GLY A 52 -22.59 7.51 14.29
CA GLY A 52 -23.24 8.13 13.13
C GLY A 52 -22.32 9.04 12.33
N GLU A 53 -21.42 9.75 13.00
CA GLU A 53 -20.43 10.60 12.33
C GLU A 53 -19.35 9.76 11.61
N LYS A 54 -18.94 8.64 12.21
CA LYS A 54 -18.01 7.72 11.57
C LYS A 54 -18.63 7.13 10.30
N GLU A 55 -19.88 6.72 10.37
CA GLU A 55 -20.61 6.21 9.20
C GLU A 55 -20.69 7.22 8.07
N LYS A 56 -21.00 8.49 8.40
CA LYS A 56 -21.06 9.57 7.41
C LYS A 56 -19.70 9.73 6.72
N ALA A 57 -18.62 9.67 7.47
CA ALA A 57 -17.27 9.78 6.90
C ALA A 57 -16.98 8.64 5.92
N LEU A 58 -17.28 7.39 6.29
CA LEU A 58 -17.09 6.24 5.39
C LEU A 58 -17.97 6.30 4.16
N ARG A 59 -19.19 6.81 4.27
CA ARG A 59 -20.11 6.92 3.13
C ARG A 59 -19.59 7.85 2.05
N LEU A 60 -18.67 8.76 2.36
CA LEU A 60 -18.04 9.61 1.38
C LEU A 60 -17.21 8.80 0.37
N PHE A 61 -16.77 7.60 0.75
CA PHE A 61 -16.00 6.72 -0.14
C PHE A 61 -16.86 5.74 -0.94
N GLN A 62 -18.19 5.70 -0.70
CA GLN A 62 -19.08 4.77 -1.40
C GLN A 62 -19.41 5.17 -2.84
N ASN A 63 -18.79 6.21 -3.33
CA ASN A 63 -18.91 6.67 -4.72
C ASN A 63 -17.63 6.32 -5.48
N SER A 64 -17.12 5.13 -5.26
CA SER A 64 -15.80 4.70 -5.74
C SER A 64 -15.79 4.24 -7.20
N ASP A 65 -16.95 4.12 -7.84
CA ASP A 65 -17.10 3.51 -9.16
C ASP A 65 -16.66 2.03 -9.16
N SER A 66 -16.73 1.39 -8.00
CA SER A 66 -16.52 -0.04 -7.83
C SER A 66 -17.63 -0.58 -6.95
N GLN A 67 -18.48 -1.42 -7.51
CA GLN A 67 -19.57 -2.03 -6.75
C GLN A 67 -19.05 -2.90 -5.61
N LEU A 68 -17.94 -3.58 -5.82
CA LEU A 68 -17.32 -4.41 -4.79
C LEU A 68 -16.88 -3.57 -3.60
N ILE A 69 -16.20 -2.45 -3.83
CA ILE A 69 -15.75 -1.55 -2.76
C ILE A 69 -16.95 -0.95 -2.05
N ASP A 70 -17.94 -0.45 -2.78
CA ASP A 70 -19.11 0.20 -2.20
C ASP A 70 -19.89 -0.77 -1.32
N ASN A 71 -20.05 -2.01 -1.75
CA ASN A 71 -20.70 -3.06 -0.96
C ASN A 71 -19.89 -3.43 0.27
N PHE A 72 -18.57 -3.49 0.15
CA PHE A 72 -17.69 -3.77 1.28
C PHE A 72 -17.81 -2.68 2.36
N ILE A 73 -17.80 -1.42 1.94
CA ILE A 73 -17.98 -0.29 2.87
C ILE A 73 -19.33 -0.39 3.58
N GLU A 74 -20.39 -0.74 2.85
CA GLU A 74 -21.70 -0.91 3.45
C GLU A 74 -21.72 -1.99 4.53
N VAL A 75 -21.08 -3.13 4.27
CA VAL A 75 -20.96 -4.21 5.25
C VAL A 75 -20.21 -3.74 6.49
N VAL A 76 -19.13 -3.01 6.32
CA VAL A 76 -18.34 -2.45 7.43
C VAL A 76 -19.20 -1.51 8.28
N ILE A 77 -19.96 -0.64 7.64
CA ILE A 77 -20.84 0.31 8.31
C ILE A 77 -21.93 -0.42 9.09
N LEU A 78 -22.62 -1.37 8.45
CA LEU A 78 -23.71 -2.12 9.08
C LEU A 78 -23.26 -2.93 10.29
N ASN A 79 -22.01 -3.36 10.31
CA ASN A 79 -21.46 -4.14 11.42
C ASN A 79 -20.73 -3.27 12.44
N HIS A 80 -20.80 -1.96 12.32
CA HIS A 80 -20.18 -1.00 13.25
C HIS A 80 -18.66 -1.20 13.40
N ARG A 81 -17.97 -1.48 12.27
CA ARG A 81 -16.53 -1.71 12.23
C ARG A 81 -15.76 -0.58 11.52
N ALA A 82 -16.33 0.61 11.49
CA ALA A 82 -15.70 1.77 10.87
C ALA A 82 -14.30 2.05 11.44
N ASP A 83 -14.10 1.79 12.73
CA ASP A 83 -12.82 1.97 13.41
C ASP A 83 -11.69 1.08 12.85
N LEU A 84 -12.03 -0.04 12.22
CA LEU A 84 -11.07 -0.97 11.65
C LEU A 84 -10.94 -0.87 10.11
N PHE A 85 -11.66 0.05 9.50
CA PHE A 85 -11.70 0.15 8.04
C PHE A 85 -10.32 0.35 7.42
N TYR A 86 -9.51 1.24 7.97
CA TYR A 86 -8.18 1.50 7.44
C TYR A 86 -7.29 0.25 7.52
N ASP A 87 -7.33 -0.44 8.64
CA ASP A 87 -6.57 -1.68 8.81
C ASP A 87 -7.05 -2.77 7.86
N MET A 88 -8.36 -2.84 7.60
CA MET A 88 -8.92 -3.75 6.60
C MET A 88 -8.41 -3.42 5.20
N LEU A 89 -8.36 -2.15 4.85
CA LEU A 89 -7.86 -1.69 3.56
C LEU A 89 -6.40 -2.11 3.35
N ILE A 90 -5.55 -1.90 4.35
CA ILE A 90 -4.14 -2.31 4.32
C ILE A 90 -4.03 -3.82 4.12
N GLU A 91 -4.80 -4.60 4.88
CA GLU A 91 -4.77 -6.06 4.77
C GLU A 91 -5.26 -6.54 3.40
N ILE A 92 -6.32 -5.93 2.87
CA ILE A 92 -6.83 -6.27 1.53
C ILE A 92 -5.74 -6.06 0.48
N GLN A 93 -5.07 -4.92 0.50
CA GLN A 93 -4.00 -4.64 -0.46
C GLN A 93 -2.83 -5.61 -0.32
N HIS A 94 -2.46 -5.92 0.91
CA HIS A 94 -1.41 -6.90 1.18
C HIS A 94 -1.76 -8.28 0.62
N GLN A 95 -3.00 -8.75 0.81
CA GLN A 95 -3.44 -10.04 0.30
C GLN A 95 -3.51 -10.06 -1.23
N ILE A 96 -3.95 -8.95 -1.85
CA ILE A 96 -3.97 -8.85 -3.31
C ILE A 96 -2.55 -8.96 -3.88
N GLU A 97 -1.59 -8.26 -3.30
CA GLU A 97 -0.19 -8.32 -3.71
C GLU A 97 0.35 -9.75 -3.58
N LYS A 98 0.09 -10.36 -2.43
CA LYS A 98 0.59 -11.69 -2.10
C LYS A 98 0.06 -12.76 -3.05
N GLU A 99 -1.25 -12.75 -3.32
CA GLU A 99 -1.87 -13.73 -4.22
C GLU A 99 -1.51 -13.55 -5.68
N SER A 100 -1.37 -12.30 -6.13
CA SER A 100 -0.99 -12.00 -7.50
C SER A 100 0.52 -12.05 -7.73
N ASN A 101 1.33 -12.08 -6.68
CA ASN A 101 2.77 -11.90 -6.70
C ASN A 101 3.20 -10.62 -7.44
N GLU A 102 2.35 -9.60 -7.43
CA GLU A 102 2.61 -8.29 -8.00
C GLU A 102 2.65 -7.27 -6.88
N PHE A 103 3.76 -6.55 -6.74
CA PHE A 103 4.01 -5.69 -5.59
C PHE A 103 4.29 -4.26 -6.01
N GLU A 104 3.80 -3.31 -5.19
CA GLU A 104 4.24 -1.94 -5.26
C GLU A 104 5.69 -1.88 -4.77
N VAL A 105 6.55 -1.26 -5.56
CA VAL A 105 7.97 -1.11 -5.26
C VAL A 105 8.23 0.33 -4.84
N THR A 106 8.75 0.50 -3.64
CA THR A 106 9.15 1.82 -3.15
C THR A 106 10.62 2.06 -3.50
N VAL A 107 10.88 3.18 -4.18
CA VAL A 107 12.24 3.60 -4.55
C VAL A 107 12.56 4.88 -3.78
N LYS A 108 13.56 4.82 -2.91
CA LYS A 108 14.14 6.01 -2.28
C LYS A 108 15.37 6.43 -3.05
N SER A 109 15.44 7.69 -3.44
CA SER A 109 16.59 8.25 -4.14
C SER A 109 16.68 9.75 -3.88
N VAL A 110 17.81 10.34 -4.21
CA VAL A 110 18.01 11.79 -4.07
C VAL A 110 17.12 12.55 -5.05
N GLN A 111 16.97 12.02 -6.27
CA GLN A 111 16.12 12.57 -7.31
C GLN A 111 15.15 11.52 -7.81
N ALA A 112 13.97 11.96 -8.23
CA ALA A 112 12.96 11.05 -8.77
C ALA A 112 13.48 10.35 -10.03
N LEU A 113 13.16 9.06 -10.15
CA LEU A 113 13.49 8.29 -11.34
C LEU A 113 12.63 8.73 -12.52
N THR A 114 13.25 8.78 -13.71
CA THR A 114 12.52 9.00 -14.96
C THR A 114 11.77 7.73 -15.35
N GLU A 115 10.79 7.85 -16.24
CA GLU A 115 10.07 6.69 -16.76
C GLU A 115 11.03 5.70 -17.46
N SER A 116 12.02 6.21 -18.18
CA SER A 116 13.05 5.37 -18.83
C SER A 116 13.86 4.57 -17.81
N GLN A 117 14.22 5.21 -16.68
CA GLN A 117 14.95 4.53 -15.61
C GLN A 117 14.08 3.44 -14.95
N LYS A 118 12.80 3.73 -14.71
CA LYS A 118 11.85 2.76 -14.17
C LYS A 118 11.69 1.55 -15.09
N ASP A 119 11.57 1.79 -16.39
CA ASP A 119 11.42 0.74 -17.39
C ASP A 119 12.63 -0.20 -17.43
N ARG A 120 13.83 0.35 -17.27
CA ARG A 120 15.06 -0.45 -17.21
C ARG A 120 15.21 -1.19 -15.89
N LEU A 121 14.78 -0.59 -14.80
CA LEU A 121 14.89 -1.16 -13.46
C LEU A 121 13.92 -2.32 -13.24
N LYS A 122 12.74 -2.26 -13.84
CA LYS A 122 11.66 -3.23 -13.64
C LYS A 122 12.07 -4.67 -13.84
N PRO A 123 12.65 -5.08 -15.01
CA PRO A 123 13.05 -6.48 -15.20
C PRO A 123 14.16 -6.93 -14.26
N ILE A 124 15.06 -6.04 -13.89
CA ILE A 124 16.14 -6.33 -12.95
C ILE A 124 15.57 -6.67 -11.56
N LEU A 125 14.61 -5.88 -11.10
CA LEU A 125 13.96 -6.09 -9.81
C LEU A 125 13.11 -7.37 -9.80
N GLU A 126 12.40 -7.62 -10.87
CA GLU A 126 11.58 -8.84 -11.00
C GLU A 126 12.43 -10.09 -10.89
N GLN A 127 13.62 -10.08 -11.52
CA GLN A 127 14.56 -11.20 -11.44
C GLN A 127 15.18 -11.33 -10.05
N LYS A 128 15.67 -10.23 -9.47
CA LYS A 128 16.37 -10.25 -8.18
C LYS A 128 15.46 -10.52 -7.00
N MET A 129 14.25 -10.00 -7.04
CA MET A 129 13.30 -10.10 -5.92
C MET A 129 12.31 -11.24 -6.09
N GLY A 130 12.24 -11.87 -7.27
CA GLY A 130 11.33 -12.97 -7.53
C GLY A 130 9.85 -12.58 -7.51
N LEU A 131 9.53 -11.35 -7.94
CA LEU A 131 8.17 -10.81 -7.95
C LEU A 131 7.92 -10.08 -9.27
N LYS A 132 6.67 -9.69 -9.48
CA LYS A 132 6.29 -8.75 -10.55
C LYS A 132 6.08 -7.36 -9.96
N VAL A 133 6.48 -6.34 -10.69
CA VAL A 133 6.31 -4.95 -10.27
C VAL A 133 4.92 -4.47 -10.69
N ARG A 134 4.07 -4.13 -9.70
CA ARG A 134 2.75 -3.55 -9.95
C ARG A 134 2.86 -2.07 -10.29
N SER A 135 3.62 -1.35 -9.50
CA SER A 135 3.83 0.09 -9.64
C SER A 135 5.06 0.52 -8.86
N PHE A 136 5.56 1.73 -9.15
CA PHE A 136 6.64 2.33 -8.39
C PHE A 136 6.10 3.46 -7.53
N LYS A 137 6.53 3.51 -6.27
CA LYS A 137 6.30 4.63 -5.36
C LYS A 137 7.64 5.32 -5.13
N GLN A 138 7.72 6.60 -5.50
CA GLN A 138 8.95 7.38 -5.35
C GLN A 138 8.96 8.10 -4.01
N GLU A 139 10.06 7.95 -3.28
CA GLU A 139 10.36 8.73 -2.08
C GLU A 139 11.71 9.42 -2.26
N LEU A 140 11.77 10.72 -1.94
CA LEU A 140 13.01 11.48 -2.02
C LEU A 140 13.70 11.48 -0.66
N ASP A 141 15.00 11.18 -0.66
CA ASP A 141 15.81 11.14 0.56
C ASP A 141 17.23 11.65 0.26
N ALA A 142 17.47 12.90 0.61
CA ALA A 142 18.78 13.54 0.37
C ALA A 142 19.90 12.90 1.21
N SER A 143 19.58 12.22 2.30
CA SER A 143 20.59 11.59 3.16
C SER A 143 21.33 10.44 2.48
N LEU A 144 20.81 9.92 1.37
CA LEU A 144 21.44 8.82 0.63
C LEU A 144 22.70 9.24 -0.13
N ILE A 145 22.90 10.54 -0.34
CA ILE A 145 24.02 11.14 -1.10
C ILE A 145 23.90 10.84 -2.59
N GLY A 146 23.45 9.67 -2.97
CA GLY A 146 23.23 9.21 -4.33
C GLY A 146 22.84 7.75 -4.33
N GLY A 147 22.56 7.18 -5.50
CA GLY A 147 22.04 5.82 -5.63
C GLY A 147 20.61 5.70 -5.18
N PHE A 148 20.20 4.51 -4.77
CA PHE A 148 18.81 4.28 -4.40
C PHE A 148 18.68 3.14 -3.38
N VAL A 149 17.57 3.15 -2.67
CA VAL A 149 17.12 2.06 -1.79
C VAL A 149 15.78 1.59 -2.32
N ILE A 150 15.64 0.30 -2.55
CA ILE A 150 14.43 -0.31 -3.11
C ILE A 150 13.82 -1.25 -2.09
N SER A 151 12.52 -1.13 -1.87
CA SER A 151 11.79 -1.97 -0.92
C SER A 151 10.52 -2.52 -1.57
N ALA A 152 10.27 -3.81 -1.40
CA ALA A 152 9.03 -4.47 -1.80
C ALA A 152 8.89 -5.78 -1.02
N ASN A 153 7.66 -6.12 -0.64
CA ASN A 153 7.36 -7.39 0.04
C ASN A 153 8.28 -7.64 1.25
N ASN A 154 8.51 -6.63 2.08
CA ASN A 154 9.38 -6.68 3.27
C ASN A 154 10.85 -6.99 2.96
N LYS A 155 11.26 -6.88 1.71
CA LYS A 155 12.65 -7.02 1.28
C LYS A 155 13.19 -5.67 0.88
N THR A 156 14.47 -5.44 1.16
CA THR A 156 15.12 -4.17 0.85
C THR A 156 16.46 -4.42 0.15
N ILE A 157 16.71 -3.67 -0.91
CA ILE A 157 18.00 -3.59 -1.58
C ILE A 157 18.52 -2.17 -1.40
N ASP A 158 19.63 -2.02 -0.68
CA ASP A 158 20.25 -0.73 -0.43
C ASP A 158 21.48 -0.57 -1.33
N ALA A 159 21.32 0.16 -2.42
CA ALA A 159 22.38 0.48 -3.37
C ALA A 159 22.75 1.98 -3.30
N SER A 160 22.58 2.60 -2.13
CA SER A 160 22.95 4.00 -1.92
C SER A 160 24.44 4.20 -1.74
N ILE A 161 24.93 5.38 -2.10
CA ILE A 161 26.34 5.77 -1.87
C ILE A 161 26.62 5.79 -0.37
N LYS A 162 25.68 6.22 0.44
CA LYS A 162 25.79 6.18 1.91
C LYS A 162 26.14 4.78 2.40
N ARG A 163 25.45 3.76 1.92
CA ARG A 163 25.70 2.36 2.31
C ARG A 163 27.07 1.90 1.84
N GLN A 164 27.46 2.24 0.62
CA GLN A 164 28.77 1.89 0.07
C GLN A 164 29.90 2.49 0.90
N LEU A 165 29.76 3.73 1.34
CA LEU A 165 30.75 4.38 2.21
C LEU A 165 30.86 3.71 3.57
N GLN A 166 29.73 3.29 4.15
CA GLN A 166 29.72 2.57 5.41
C GLN A 166 30.46 1.23 5.29
N LEU A 167 30.24 0.49 4.19
CA LEU A 167 30.93 -0.78 3.93
C LEU A 167 32.43 -0.60 3.79
N VAL A 168 32.87 0.46 3.12
CA VAL A 168 34.30 0.78 2.98
C VAL A 168 34.91 1.04 4.36
N LYS A 169 34.25 1.82 5.20
CA LYS A 169 34.73 2.11 6.57
C LYS A 169 34.84 0.84 7.42
N GLU A 170 33.88 -0.05 7.31
CA GLU A 170 33.87 -1.32 8.05
C GLU A 170 35.04 -2.20 7.63
N ASN A 171 35.36 -2.23 6.33
CA ASN A 171 36.48 -3.03 5.81
C ASN A 171 37.86 -2.50 6.21
N LEU A 172 37.94 -1.25 6.65
CA LEU A 172 39.20 -0.64 7.09
C LEU A 172 39.51 -0.87 8.58
N LYS A 173 38.59 -1.46 9.33
CA LYS A 173 38.81 -1.75 10.76
C LYS A 173 39.60 -3.07 10.93
#